data_09630dd93a7558d40b51bcda41cb20ad
#
_entry.id   09630dd93a7558d40b51bcda41cb20ad
#
_cell.length_a   1.000
_cell.length_b   1.000
_cell.length_c   1.000
_cell.angle_alpha   90.00
_cell.angle_beta   90.00
_cell.angle_gamma   90.00
#
_symmetry.space_group_name_H-M   'P 1'
#
loop_
_entity.id
_entity.type
_entity.pdbx_description
1 polymer ?
#
loop_
_entity_poly.entity_id
_entity_poly.type
_entity_poly.pdbx_seq_one_letter_code
_entity_poly.pdbx_strand_id
1 'polypeptide(L)'
;MSFESNNKPRLVELIKDLAIVHGKVTLSSGLEADYYVDLRRATLHHEASPLIGKVMLELLEANGLGSVDAVGGLTMGADPVATAILHQSAAQSKTIDAFVVRKQAKAHGMARQVEGPSVA
;
A
#
# COMPACT_ATOMS: atom_id res chain seq x y z
N MET A 1 8.94 -3.97 26.77
CA MET A 1 9.56 -5.00 25.93
C MET A 1 8.86 -5.06 24.59
N SER A 2 9.58 -4.87 23.53
CA SER A 2 8.99 -4.99 22.21
C SER A 2 9.16 -6.43 21.71
N PHE A 3 8.09 -6.98 21.19
CA PHE A 3 8.16 -8.27 20.49
C PHE A 3 8.38 -7.98 19.01
N GLU A 4 9.39 -8.60 18.43
CA GLU A 4 9.50 -8.58 16.99
C GLU A 4 8.33 -9.35 16.39
N SER A 5 7.55 -8.70 15.55
CA SER A 5 6.47 -9.38 14.89
C SER A 5 7.02 -10.23 13.74
N ASN A 6 6.33 -11.32 13.40
CA ASN A 6 6.65 -12.13 12.25
C ASN A 6 6.05 -11.59 10.96
N ASN A 7 5.38 -10.44 11.03
CA ASN A 7 4.67 -9.87 9.89
C ASN A 7 5.61 -9.47 8.75
N LYS A 8 6.67 -8.75 9.06
CA LYS A 8 7.61 -8.28 8.04
C LYS A 8 8.34 -9.43 7.35
N PRO A 9 8.94 -10.41 8.06
CA PRO A 9 9.58 -11.55 7.40
C PRO A 9 8.62 -12.35 6.52
N ARG A 10 7.38 -12.57 6.97
CA ARG A 10 6.39 -13.28 6.18
C ARG A 10 6.00 -12.49 4.94
N LEU A 11 5.85 -11.18 5.08
CA LEU A 11 5.55 -10.31 3.94
C LEU A 11 6.67 -10.34 2.90
N VAL A 12 7.92 -10.33 3.35
CA VAL A 12 9.09 -10.41 2.44
C VAL A 12 9.03 -11.71 1.63
N GLU A 13 8.73 -12.84 2.27
CA GLU A 13 8.57 -14.11 1.56
C GLU A 13 7.48 -14.04 0.51
N LEU A 14 6.32 -13.49 0.86
CA LEU A 14 5.19 -13.37 -0.06
C LEU A 14 5.51 -12.45 -1.24
N ILE A 15 6.19 -11.34 -1.00
CA ILE A 15 6.60 -10.43 -2.07
C ILE A 15 7.54 -11.14 -3.04
N LYS A 16 8.51 -11.89 -2.53
CA LYS A 16 9.42 -12.65 -3.37
C LYS A 16 8.69 -13.68 -4.22
N ASP A 17 7.72 -14.38 -3.63
CA ASP A 17 7.00 -15.44 -4.33
C ASP A 17 5.98 -14.90 -5.32
N LEU A 18 5.32 -13.79 -5.00
CA LEU A 18 4.18 -13.29 -5.76
C LEU A 18 4.54 -12.18 -6.73
N ALA A 19 5.37 -11.23 -6.29
CA ALA A 19 5.56 -9.97 -7.01
C ALA A 19 6.75 -9.99 -7.96
N ILE A 20 7.74 -10.83 -7.73
CA ILE A 20 8.90 -10.93 -8.61
C ILE A 20 8.59 -11.90 -9.73
N VAL A 21 8.54 -11.39 -10.96
CA VAL A 21 8.25 -12.19 -12.16
C VAL A 21 9.53 -12.34 -12.95
N HIS A 22 9.96 -13.58 -13.12
CA HIS A 22 11.17 -13.90 -13.87
C HIS A 22 10.85 -14.07 -15.35
N GLY A 23 11.73 -13.57 -16.21
CA GLY A 23 11.58 -13.65 -17.64
C GLY A 23 12.08 -12.39 -18.30
N LYS A 24 12.40 -12.46 -19.58
CA LYS A 24 12.88 -11.30 -20.32
C LYS A 24 11.76 -10.31 -20.53
N VAL A 25 11.98 -9.08 -20.11
CA VAL A 25 11.04 -7.97 -20.30
C VAL A 25 11.79 -6.77 -20.83
N THR A 26 11.12 -5.99 -21.68
CA THR A 26 11.64 -4.72 -22.16
C THR A 26 11.02 -3.61 -21.31
N LEU A 27 11.87 -2.87 -20.62
CA LEU A 27 11.44 -1.76 -19.79
C LEU A 27 11.07 -0.55 -20.65
N SER A 28 10.36 0.41 -20.06
CA SER A 28 9.98 1.65 -20.75
C SER A 28 11.20 2.45 -21.24
N SER A 29 12.35 2.27 -20.60
CA SER A 29 13.63 2.86 -21.03
C SER A 29 14.21 2.21 -22.27
N GLY A 30 13.65 1.09 -22.76
CA GLY A 30 14.20 0.30 -23.86
C GLY A 30 15.21 -0.75 -23.42
N LEU A 31 15.59 -0.76 -22.15
CA LEU A 31 16.52 -1.76 -21.62
C LEU A 31 15.80 -3.09 -21.35
N GLU A 32 16.51 -4.20 -21.55
CA GLU A 32 16.00 -5.51 -21.22
C GLU A 32 16.36 -5.86 -19.78
N ALA A 33 15.44 -6.54 -19.09
CA ALA A 33 15.67 -7.06 -17.76
C ALA A 33 15.26 -8.53 -17.72
N ASP A 34 15.88 -9.29 -16.80
CA ASP A 34 15.58 -10.72 -16.62
C ASP A 34 14.42 -10.95 -15.64
N TYR A 35 13.97 -9.90 -15.01
CA TYR A 35 12.83 -9.96 -14.08
C TYR A 35 12.19 -8.57 -14.01
N TYR A 36 10.98 -8.55 -13.49
CA TYR A 36 10.32 -7.30 -13.12
C TYR A 36 9.51 -7.51 -11.85
N VAL A 37 9.17 -6.41 -11.18
CA VAL A 37 8.42 -6.45 -9.93
C VAL A 37 7.02 -5.91 -10.19
N ASP A 38 6.02 -6.76 -9.96
CA ASP A 38 4.61 -6.37 -10.04
C ASP A 38 4.02 -6.47 -8.62
N LEU A 39 4.10 -5.36 -7.89
CA LEU A 39 3.65 -5.33 -6.50
C LEU A 39 2.15 -5.52 -6.33
N ARG A 40 1.34 -5.29 -7.37
CA ARG A 40 -0.10 -5.50 -7.28
C ARG A 40 -0.45 -6.96 -7.04
N ARG A 41 0.41 -7.87 -7.44
CA ARG A 41 0.26 -9.29 -7.15
C ARG A 41 0.36 -9.59 -5.65
N ALA A 42 0.99 -8.70 -4.89
CA ALA A 42 1.05 -8.79 -3.43
C ALA A 42 0.00 -7.89 -2.77
N THR A 43 -0.15 -6.64 -3.24
CA THR A 43 -1.05 -5.68 -2.60
C THR A 43 -2.51 -6.09 -2.69
N LEU A 44 -2.86 -6.95 -3.65
CA LEU A 44 -4.22 -7.47 -3.84
C LEU A 44 -4.37 -8.93 -3.41
N HIS A 45 -3.36 -9.51 -2.80
CA HIS A 45 -3.37 -10.91 -2.38
C HIS A 45 -4.02 -11.07 -1.01
N HIS A 46 -4.79 -12.13 -0.83
CA HIS A 46 -5.59 -12.37 0.38
C HIS A 46 -4.76 -12.50 1.66
N GLU A 47 -3.53 -12.96 1.57
CA GLU A 47 -2.63 -13.07 2.73
C GLU A 47 -1.69 -11.86 2.82
N ALA A 48 -1.11 -11.42 1.69
CA ALA A 48 -0.13 -10.34 1.69
C ALA A 48 -0.77 -8.99 2.00
N SER A 49 -1.98 -8.73 1.52
CA SER A 49 -2.63 -7.42 1.75
C SER A 49 -2.84 -7.11 3.24
N PRO A 50 -3.41 -8.01 4.06
CA PRO A 50 -3.50 -7.75 5.50
C PRO A 50 -2.14 -7.54 6.17
N LEU A 51 -1.13 -8.29 5.74
CA LEU A 51 0.23 -8.12 6.27
C LEU A 51 0.82 -6.77 5.92
N ILE A 52 0.57 -6.27 4.70
CA ILE A 52 1.00 -4.93 4.30
C ILE A 52 0.42 -3.89 5.25
N GLY A 53 -0.86 -3.98 5.56
CA GLY A 53 -1.49 -3.07 6.52
C GLY A 53 -0.84 -3.13 7.90
N LYS A 54 -0.58 -4.32 8.40
CA LYS A 54 0.06 -4.51 9.70
C LYS A 54 1.50 -3.96 9.72
N VAL A 55 2.29 -4.29 8.70
CA VAL A 55 3.68 -3.83 8.60
C VAL A 55 3.77 -2.32 8.46
N MET A 56 2.87 -1.73 7.67
CA MET A 56 2.83 -0.27 7.52
C MET A 56 2.46 0.42 8.82
N LEU A 57 1.52 -0.13 9.60
CA LEU A 57 1.19 0.42 10.91
C LEU A 57 2.37 0.31 11.87
N GLU A 58 3.08 -0.80 11.87
CA GLU A 58 4.30 -0.96 12.68
C GLU A 58 5.36 0.07 12.29
N LEU A 59 5.51 0.32 10.98
CA LEU A 59 6.46 1.30 10.47
C LEU A 59 6.08 2.72 10.91
N LEU A 60 4.80 3.07 10.84
CA LEU A 60 4.32 4.37 11.31
C LEU A 60 4.62 4.56 12.80
N GLU A 61 4.31 3.56 13.63
CA GLU A 61 4.59 3.62 15.06
C GLU A 61 6.08 3.77 15.34
N ALA A 62 6.91 3.01 14.62
CA ALA A 62 8.36 3.05 14.81
C ALA A 62 8.97 4.42 14.46
N ASN A 63 8.28 5.22 13.65
CA ASN A 63 8.74 6.53 13.20
C ASN A 63 7.99 7.69 13.86
N GLY A 64 7.24 7.41 14.93
CA GLY A 64 6.50 8.45 15.65
C GLY A 64 5.29 8.98 14.89
N LEU A 65 4.79 8.25 13.91
CA LEU A 65 3.67 8.66 13.05
C LEU A 65 2.40 7.83 13.32
N GLY A 66 2.33 7.19 14.48
CA GLY A 66 1.18 6.34 14.84
C GLY A 66 -0.13 7.08 15.04
N SER A 67 -0.10 8.42 15.11
CA SER A 67 -1.29 9.25 15.32
C SER A 67 -1.75 9.99 14.06
N VAL A 68 -1.30 9.58 12.88
CA VAL A 68 -1.79 10.17 11.63
C VAL A 68 -3.29 9.91 11.46
N ASP A 69 -3.98 10.84 10.84
CA ASP A 69 -5.44 10.76 10.66
C ASP A 69 -5.83 10.05 9.37
N ALA A 70 -4.96 10.06 8.37
CA ALA A 70 -5.27 9.48 7.07
C ALA A 70 -4.00 9.08 6.32
N VAL A 71 -4.17 8.11 5.43
CA VAL A 71 -3.11 7.65 4.53
C VAL A 71 -3.67 7.58 3.11
N GLY A 72 -2.82 7.77 2.13
CA GLY A 72 -3.26 7.70 0.75
C GLY A 72 -2.13 7.92 -0.22
N GLY A 73 -2.47 7.99 -1.48
CA GLY A 73 -1.52 8.23 -2.54
C GLY A 73 -2.14 8.11 -3.90
N LEU A 74 -1.29 8.12 -4.90
CA LEU A 74 -1.72 8.15 -6.29
C LEU A 74 -2.37 6.83 -6.72
N THR A 75 -3.55 6.95 -7.31
CA THR A 75 -4.22 5.80 -7.89
C THR A 75 -3.43 5.32 -9.12
N MET A 76 -3.34 4.05 -9.41
CA MET A 76 -4.02 2.94 -8.76
C MET A 76 -3.06 2.14 -7.85
N GLY A 77 -1.82 2.54 -7.77
CA GLY A 77 -0.81 1.81 -7.01
C GLY A 77 -0.98 1.90 -5.49
N ALA A 78 -1.34 3.10 -5.00
CA ALA A 78 -1.45 3.32 -3.56
C ALA A 78 -2.77 2.86 -2.95
N ASP A 79 -3.81 2.68 -3.75
CA ASP A 79 -5.16 2.39 -3.26
C ASP A 79 -5.21 1.13 -2.38
N PRO A 80 -4.71 -0.03 -2.84
CA PRO A 80 -4.79 -1.23 -2.01
C PRO A 80 -3.93 -1.15 -0.75
N VAL A 81 -2.80 -0.44 -0.80
CA VAL A 81 -1.94 -0.25 0.38
C VAL A 81 -2.66 0.62 1.42
N ALA A 82 -3.22 1.75 1.00
CA ALA A 82 -3.96 2.64 1.88
C ALA A 82 -5.17 1.93 2.49
N THR A 83 -5.90 1.15 1.70
CA THR A 83 -7.06 0.39 2.16
C THR A 83 -6.64 -0.70 3.16
N ALA A 84 -5.51 -1.36 2.93
CA ALA A 84 -4.99 -2.35 3.87
C ALA A 84 -4.66 -1.70 5.23
N ILE A 85 -4.05 -0.52 5.22
CA ILE A 85 -3.76 0.22 6.45
C ILE A 85 -5.05 0.59 7.16
N LEU A 86 -6.03 1.12 6.45
CA LEU A 86 -7.34 1.50 6.98
C LEU A 86 -8.00 0.32 7.70
N HIS A 87 -8.09 -0.83 7.05
CA HIS A 87 -8.74 -2.00 7.63
C HIS A 87 -7.98 -2.55 8.84
N GLN A 88 -6.65 -2.58 8.78
CA GLN A 88 -5.87 -3.05 9.91
C GLN A 88 -5.87 -2.05 11.07
N SER A 89 -5.98 -0.75 10.79
CA SER A 89 -6.14 0.24 11.85
C SER A 89 -7.45 0.02 12.61
N ALA A 90 -8.53 -0.24 11.90
CA ALA A 90 -9.83 -0.53 12.51
C ALA A 90 -9.77 -1.79 13.37
N ALA A 91 -9.07 -2.83 12.90
CA ALA A 91 -8.89 -4.06 13.65
C ALA A 91 -8.10 -3.85 14.95
N GLN A 92 -7.29 -2.80 15.02
CA GLN A 92 -6.51 -2.44 16.20
C GLN A 92 -7.14 -1.31 17.00
N SER A 93 -8.42 -1.01 16.77
CA SER A 93 -9.17 0.06 17.43
C SER A 93 -8.59 1.45 17.19
N LYS A 94 -7.97 1.66 16.04
CA LYS A 94 -7.47 2.96 15.60
C LYS A 94 -8.40 3.52 14.53
N THR A 95 -8.23 4.81 14.23
CA THR A 95 -9.11 5.52 13.28
C THR A 95 -8.28 6.22 12.22
N ILE A 96 -7.77 5.45 11.28
CA ILE A 96 -7.01 5.99 10.14
C ILE A 96 -7.88 5.85 8.90
N ASP A 97 -8.22 6.96 8.27
CA ASP A 97 -8.95 6.97 7.01
C ASP A 97 -8.00 6.76 5.84
N ALA A 98 -8.55 6.45 4.68
CA ALA A 98 -7.79 6.37 3.44
C ALA A 98 -8.31 7.39 2.44
N PHE A 99 -7.43 7.86 1.57
CA PHE A 99 -7.81 8.73 0.46
C PHE A 99 -7.08 8.30 -0.81
N VAL A 100 -7.61 8.72 -1.94
CA VAL A 100 -7.06 8.38 -3.27
C VAL A 100 -6.77 9.68 -4.00
N VAL A 101 -5.58 9.78 -4.56
CA VAL A 101 -5.17 10.92 -5.37
C VAL A 101 -5.26 10.53 -6.85
N ARG A 102 -6.04 11.26 -7.63
CA ARG A 102 -6.15 11.07 -9.07
C ARG A 102 -4.97 11.75 -9.77
N LYS A 103 -4.54 11.17 -10.89
CA LYS A 103 -3.52 11.81 -11.73
C LYS A 103 -3.97 13.18 -12.23
N GLN A 104 -5.27 13.29 -12.53
CA GLN A 104 -5.91 14.53 -12.97
C GLN A 104 -7.20 14.71 -12.21
N ALA A 105 -7.59 15.96 -11.98
CA ALA A 105 -8.88 16.26 -11.40
C ALA A 105 -9.99 15.70 -12.30
N LYS A 106 -11.09 15.26 -11.66
CA LYS A 106 -12.25 14.73 -12.37
C LYS A 106 -12.83 15.80 -13.30
N ALA A 107 -13.08 15.42 -14.56
CA ALA A 107 -13.59 16.36 -15.57
C ALA A 107 -15.04 16.78 -15.32
N HIS A 108 -15.80 15.97 -14.59
CA HIS A 108 -17.23 16.22 -14.32
C HIS A 108 -17.49 16.19 -12.83
N GLY A 109 -18.60 16.80 -12.42
CA GLY A 109 -19.01 16.86 -11.03
C GLY A 109 -18.17 17.88 -10.26
N MET A 110 -17.63 17.47 -9.09
CA MET A 110 -16.88 18.38 -8.21
C MET A 110 -15.45 18.64 -8.67
N ALA A 111 -15.00 18.03 -9.76
CA ALA A 111 -13.66 18.20 -10.31
C ALA A 111 -12.56 17.96 -9.25
N ARG A 112 -12.75 17.00 -8.35
CA ARG A 112 -11.81 16.71 -7.28
C ARG A 112 -10.65 15.86 -7.76
N GLN A 113 -9.46 16.16 -7.26
CA GLN A 113 -8.28 15.32 -7.47
C GLN A 113 -8.09 14.34 -6.31
N VAL A 114 -8.55 14.67 -5.11
CA VAL A 114 -8.47 13.81 -3.94
C VAL A 114 -9.87 13.28 -3.62
N GLU A 115 -9.98 11.96 -3.50
CA GLU A 115 -11.23 11.28 -3.18
C GLU A 115 -11.13 10.58 -1.83
N GLY A 116 -12.21 10.60 -1.07
CA GLY A 116 -12.30 9.97 0.24
C GLY A 116 -12.92 10.88 1.28
N PRO A 117 -12.92 10.47 2.57
CA PRO A 117 -13.34 11.35 3.64
C PRO A 117 -12.49 12.62 3.69
N SER A 118 -13.05 13.68 4.26
CA SER A 118 -12.33 14.96 4.35
C SER A 118 -11.05 14.79 5.17
N VAL A 119 -9.95 15.32 4.65
CA VAL A 119 -8.64 15.35 5.32
C VAL A 119 -8.22 16.77 5.69
N ALA A 120 -9.15 17.70 5.60
CA ALA A 120 -8.89 19.11 5.92
C ALA A 120 -8.63 19.32 7.42
#